data_414daa552a9aa75384d212bb27f6da61
#
_entry.id   414daa552a9aa75384d212bb27f6da61
#
_cell.length_a   1.000
_cell.length_b   1.000
_cell.length_c   1.000
_cell.angle_alpha   90.00
_cell.angle_beta   90.00
_cell.angle_gamma   90.00
#
_symmetry.space_group_name_H-M   'P 1'
#
loop_
_entity.id
_entity.type
_entity.pdbx_description
1 polymer ?
#
loop_
_entity_poly.entity_id
_entity_poly.type
_entity_poly.pdbx_seq_one_letter_code
_entity_poly.pdbx_strand_id
1 'polypeptide(L)'
;IINSQSSTVKVQSSAEPKYNLTLTLDDAKKNFPEADSLALEDVNLYNVFDDGNKIGTIVNTSPFSDEIYGYNSTTPLTIFLDENDRISEVEICENKETRGYLNKVINSGYLDLWDGLTPKEASTYNVDAVSGCTFTSIAVAQSLQIRMQDLSKEKGKIAIDSKLLARQICIVLVTILAAICFFNPNKTKILRYVTLLLSIAILGFWTNSLLSLALFYNWMTNGISLAIQLPLLIIAVLAILLP
;
A
#
# COMPACT_ATOMS: atom_id res chain seq x y z
N ILE A 1 29.27 13.62 -11.02
CA ILE A 1 28.61 13.38 -9.72
C ILE A 1 27.28 14.11 -9.78
N ILE A 2 26.21 13.41 -10.16
CA ILE A 2 24.85 13.95 -10.20
C ILE A 2 24.16 13.45 -8.93
N ASN A 3 23.86 14.40 -8.06
CA ASN A 3 23.21 14.18 -6.79
C ASN A 3 21.70 13.98 -7.05
N SER A 4 21.21 12.73 -7.01
CA SER A 4 19.79 12.41 -7.10
C SER A 4 19.12 12.68 -5.74
N GLN A 5 18.58 13.87 -5.58
CA GLN A 5 17.60 14.09 -4.49
C GLN A 5 16.28 13.41 -4.87
N SER A 6 15.99 12.28 -4.25
CA SER A 6 14.66 11.69 -4.27
C SER A 6 13.74 12.54 -3.40
N SER A 7 13.02 13.46 -4.02
CA SER A 7 11.91 14.16 -3.39
C SER A 7 10.76 13.16 -3.20
N THR A 8 10.61 12.67 -1.97
CA THR A 8 9.44 11.90 -1.55
C THR A 8 8.24 12.84 -1.55
N VAL A 9 7.50 12.88 -2.64
CA VAL A 9 6.22 13.59 -2.71
C VAL A 9 5.25 12.84 -1.79
N LYS A 10 4.94 13.43 -0.64
CA LYS A 10 3.83 12.99 0.20
C LYS A 10 2.54 13.41 -0.51
N VAL A 11 1.95 12.50 -1.27
CA VAL A 11 0.61 12.68 -1.82
C VAL A 11 -0.38 12.45 -0.67
N GLN A 12 -0.92 13.54 -0.12
CA GLN A 12 -2.05 13.51 0.81
C GLN A 12 -3.33 13.47 -0.02
N SER A 13 -4.14 12.45 0.14
CA SER A 13 -5.38 12.17 -0.60
C SER A 13 -6.57 13.08 -0.19
N SER A 14 -6.36 14.39 -0.06
CA SER A 14 -7.42 15.34 0.26
C SER A 14 -7.75 16.33 -0.87
N ALA A 15 -7.16 16.17 -2.05
CA ALA A 15 -7.46 17.01 -3.20
C ALA A 15 -8.65 16.46 -3.98
N GLU A 16 -9.60 17.32 -4.36
CA GLU A 16 -10.66 16.95 -5.30
C GLU A 16 -10.01 16.60 -6.65
N PRO A 17 -10.42 15.49 -7.29
CA PRO A 17 -9.85 15.06 -8.56
C PRO A 17 -10.16 16.06 -9.67
N LYS A 18 -9.16 16.43 -10.48
CA LYS A 18 -9.36 17.25 -11.68
C LYS A 18 -10.13 16.48 -12.76
N TYR A 19 -10.02 15.15 -12.74
CA TYR A 19 -10.79 14.26 -13.59
C TYR A 19 -11.66 13.34 -12.71
N ASN A 20 -12.98 13.46 -12.85
CA ASN A 20 -13.93 12.56 -12.17
C ASN A 20 -14.33 11.44 -13.11
N LEU A 21 -13.94 10.23 -12.75
CA LEU A 21 -14.37 9.03 -13.46
C LEU A 21 -15.83 8.75 -13.08
N THR A 22 -16.74 9.01 -14.01
CA THR A 22 -18.15 8.61 -13.87
C THR A 22 -18.36 7.40 -14.77
N LEU A 23 -18.37 6.22 -14.14
CA LEU A 23 -18.60 4.97 -14.86
C LEU A 23 -20.07 4.57 -14.77
N THR A 24 -20.62 4.19 -15.91
CA THR A 24 -21.87 3.45 -15.98
C THR A 24 -21.57 1.96 -16.10
N LEU A 25 -22.57 1.13 -15.78
CA LEU A 25 -22.43 -0.32 -15.95
C LEU A 25 -22.13 -0.69 -17.42
N ASP A 26 -22.69 0.06 -18.37
CA ASP A 26 -22.45 -0.18 -19.80
C ASP A 26 -21.00 0.12 -20.20
N ASP A 27 -20.36 1.10 -19.54
CA ASP A 27 -18.95 1.38 -19.76
C ASP A 27 -18.05 0.27 -19.21
N ALA A 28 -18.39 -0.25 -18.03
CA ALA A 28 -17.65 -1.37 -17.44
C ALA A 28 -17.78 -2.65 -18.26
N LYS A 29 -18.96 -2.90 -18.89
CA LYS A 29 -19.20 -4.08 -19.73
C LYS A 29 -18.34 -4.14 -20.99
N LYS A 30 -17.70 -3.05 -21.39
CA LYS A 30 -16.76 -3.07 -22.52
C LYS A 30 -15.56 -3.97 -22.23
N ASN A 31 -15.05 -3.89 -20.99
CA ASN A 31 -13.89 -4.66 -20.53
C ASN A 31 -14.27 -5.86 -19.67
N PHE A 32 -15.43 -5.80 -19.03
CA PHE A 32 -16.01 -6.88 -18.21
C PHE A 32 -17.42 -7.21 -18.70
N PRO A 33 -17.58 -8.01 -19.76
CA PRO A 33 -18.91 -8.30 -20.37
C PRO A 33 -19.91 -8.94 -19.41
N GLU A 34 -19.42 -9.68 -18.42
CA GLU A 34 -20.23 -10.40 -17.42
C GLU A 34 -20.65 -9.51 -16.24
N ALA A 35 -20.18 -8.25 -16.19
CA ALA A 35 -20.46 -7.34 -15.06
C ALA A 35 -21.97 -7.10 -14.88
N ASP A 36 -22.47 -7.28 -13.68
CA ASP A 36 -23.85 -6.99 -13.26
C ASP A 36 -23.96 -5.77 -12.35
N SER A 37 -22.90 -5.45 -11.60
CA SER A 37 -22.89 -4.33 -10.66
C SER A 37 -21.51 -3.69 -10.48
N LEU A 38 -21.55 -2.41 -10.09
CA LEU A 38 -20.35 -1.59 -9.76
C LEU A 38 -20.49 -1.03 -8.36
N ALA A 39 -19.42 -1.10 -7.59
CA ALA A 39 -19.31 -0.43 -6.29
C ALA A 39 -18.15 0.55 -6.26
N LEU A 40 -18.43 1.80 -5.92
CA LEU A 40 -17.39 2.80 -5.66
C LEU A 40 -16.73 2.45 -4.32
N GLU A 41 -15.44 2.15 -4.33
CA GLU A 41 -14.67 1.83 -3.12
C GLU A 41 -13.93 3.06 -2.59
N ASP A 42 -13.33 3.84 -3.48
CA ASP A 42 -12.62 5.08 -3.16
C ASP A 42 -12.70 6.06 -4.33
N VAL A 43 -12.08 7.23 -4.21
CA VAL A 43 -12.04 8.26 -5.27
C VAL A 43 -11.52 7.66 -6.57
N ASN A 44 -12.39 7.68 -7.59
CA ASN A 44 -12.09 7.15 -8.92
C ASN A 44 -11.61 5.67 -8.91
N LEU A 45 -12.15 4.87 -7.98
CA LEU A 45 -11.89 3.43 -7.88
C LEU A 45 -13.21 2.68 -7.74
N TYR A 46 -13.48 1.78 -8.68
CA TYR A 46 -14.67 0.97 -8.74
C TYR A 46 -14.32 -0.51 -8.75
N ASN A 47 -14.98 -1.28 -7.89
CA ASN A 47 -14.97 -2.72 -7.99
C ASN A 47 -16.11 -3.17 -8.92
N VAL A 48 -15.81 -4.13 -9.76
CA VAL A 48 -16.74 -4.74 -10.74
C VAL A 48 -17.14 -6.10 -10.20
N PHE A 49 -18.45 -6.39 -10.23
CA PHE A 49 -19.01 -7.64 -9.72
C PHE A 49 -19.84 -8.34 -10.77
N ASP A 50 -19.90 -9.68 -10.67
CA ASP A 50 -20.79 -10.58 -11.35
C ASP A 50 -21.34 -11.57 -10.33
N ASP A 51 -22.67 -11.66 -10.20
CA ASP A 51 -23.38 -12.50 -9.21
C ASP A 51 -22.79 -12.40 -7.79
N GLY A 52 -22.43 -11.18 -7.40
CA GLY A 52 -21.85 -10.87 -6.09
C GLY A 52 -20.36 -11.22 -5.92
N ASN A 53 -19.71 -11.80 -6.92
CA ASN A 53 -18.28 -12.06 -6.91
C ASN A 53 -17.54 -10.91 -7.59
N LYS A 54 -16.42 -10.48 -6.99
CA LYS A 54 -15.57 -9.46 -7.61
C LYS A 54 -14.82 -10.08 -8.79
N ILE A 55 -15.05 -9.53 -9.99
CA ILE A 55 -14.41 -9.97 -11.25
C ILE A 55 -13.32 -9.00 -11.73
N GLY A 56 -13.26 -7.81 -11.17
CA GLY A 56 -12.22 -6.84 -11.53
C GLY A 56 -12.28 -5.53 -10.76
N THR A 57 -11.37 -4.63 -11.11
CA THR A 57 -11.31 -3.27 -10.56
C THR A 57 -11.03 -2.28 -11.68
N ILE A 58 -11.72 -1.15 -11.68
CA ILE A 58 -11.47 -0.04 -12.60
C ILE A 58 -11.00 1.14 -11.78
N VAL A 59 -9.84 1.70 -12.13
CA VAL A 59 -9.25 2.80 -11.38
C VAL A 59 -8.71 3.88 -12.29
N ASN A 60 -8.91 5.14 -11.92
CA ASN A 60 -8.33 6.28 -12.62
C ASN A 60 -7.12 6.84 -11.85
N THR A 61 -6.19 7.43 -12.59
CA THR A 61 -4.96 8.01 -12.02
C THR A 61 -5.18 9.35 -11.32
N SER A 62 -6.26 10.09 -11.64
CA SER A 62 -6.67 11.29 -10.90
C SER A 62 -7.29 10.90 -9.53
N PRO A 63 -7.02 11.60 -8.43
CA PRO A 63 -6.28 12.87 -8.31
C PRO A 63 -4.75 12.72 -8.16
N PHE A 64 -4.22 11.53 -8.10
CA PHE A 64 -2.81 11.27 -7.76
C PHE A 64 -1.81 11.78 -8.79
N SER A 65 -2.23 11.85 -10.06
CA SER A 65 -1.38 12.28 -11.18
C SER A 65 -1.75 13.67 -11.73
N ASP A 66 -2.61 14.42 -11.07
CA ASP A 66 -3.11 15.71 -11.56
C ASP A 66 -2.05 16.80 -11.67
N GLU A 67 -0.89 16.62 -11.05
CA GLU A 67 0.26 17.50 -11.13
C GLU A 67 1.35 16.99 -12.11
N ILE A 68 1.08 15.88 -12.82
CA ILE A 68 2.01 15.31 -13.80
C ILE A 68 1.61 15.78 -15.19
N TYR A 69 2.43 16.64 -15.77
CA TYR A 69 2.19 17.21 -17.09
C TYR A 69 3.04 16.51 -18.14
N GLY A 70 2.42 16.18 -19.27
CA GLY A 70 3.09 15.81 -20.50
C GLY A 70 3.69 17.03 -21.19
N TYR A 71 3.57 17.10 -22.50
CA TYR A 71 4.04 18.23 -23.26
C TYR A 71 3.14 19.48 -23.09
N ASN A 72 1.84 19.31 -23.06
CA ASN A 72 0.86 20.41 -22.98
C ASN A 72 -0.12 20.27 -21.81
N SER A 73 -0.48 19.06 -21.40
CA SER A 73 -1.50 18.81 -20.38
C SER A 73 -1.21 17.54 -19.58
N THR A 74 -2.01 17.31 -18.55
CA THR A 74 -2.06 16.03 -17.84
C THR A 74 -2.69 14.96 -18.73
N THR A 75 -2.30 13.70 -18.54
CA THR A 75 -2.83 12.55 -19.27
C THR A 75 -3.45 11.57 -18.26
N PRO A 76 -4.68 11.83 -17.80
CA PRO A 76 -5.36 10.90 -16.89
C PRO A 76 -5.59 9.55 -17.59
N LEU A 77 -5.37 8.47 -16.85
CA LEU A 77 -5.50 7.10 -17.34
C LEU A 77 -6.60 6.38 -16.58
N THR A 78 -7.34 5.53 -17.29
CA THR A 78 -8.17 4.49 -16.68
C THR A 78 -7.44 3.16 -16.82
N ILE A 79 -7.29 2.45 -15.72
CA ILE A 79 -6.57 1.19 -15.62
C ILE A 79 -7.57 0.12 -15.19
N PHE A 80 -7.63 -0.96 -15.94
CA PHE A 80 -8.48 -2.10 -15.68
C PHE A 80 -7.63 -3.21 -15.05
N LEU A 81 -8.10 -3.76 -13.95
CA LEU A 81 -7.46 -4.88 -13.25
C LEU A 81 -8.41 -6.07 -13.26
N ASP A 82 -7.88 -7.24 -13.55
CA ASP A 82 -8.62 -8.51 -13.53
C ASP A 82 -8.93 -8.99 -12.10
N GLU A 83 -9.55 -10.16 -11.98
CA GLU A 83 -9.87 -10.81 -10.70
C GLU A 83 -8.63 -11.12 -9.83
N ASN A 84 -7.45 -11.25 -10.46
CA ASN A 84 -6.17 -11.53 -9.82
C ASN A 84 -5.37 -10.25 -9.54
N ASP A 85 -6.03 -9.07 -9.66
CA ASP A 85 -5.40 -7.75 -9.52
C ASP A 85 -4.26 -7.49 -10.51
N ARG A 86 -4.31 -8.07 -11.70
CA ARG A 86 -3.35 -7.79 -12.78
C ARG A 86 -3.94 -6.80 -13.76
N ILE A 87 -3.11 -5.91 -14.27
CA ILE A 87 -3.50 -4.95 -15.30
C ILE A 87 -3.91 -5.74 -16.56
N SER A 88 -5.14 -5.57 -16.97
CA SER A 88 -5.68 -6.17 -18.21
C SER A 88 -5.69 -5.18 -19.36
N GLU A 89 -5.85 -3.89 -19.06
CA GLU A 89 -5.88 -2.83 -20.08
C GLU A 89 -5.59 -1.47 -19.44
N VAL A 90 -5.01 -0.55 -20.21
CA VAL A 90 -4.79 0.85 -19.85
C VAL A 90 -5.32 1.74 -20.95
N GLU A 91 -6.24 2.63 -20.61
CA GLU A 91 -6.81 3.61 -21.54
C GLU A 91 -6.45 5.04 -21.13
N ILE A 92 -6.19 5.90 -22.12
CA ILE A 92 -6.01 7.33 -21.90
C ILE A 92 -7.36 8.02 -21.97
N CYS A 93 -7.72 8.72 -20.88
CA CYS A 93 -8.97 9.47 -20.81
C CYS A 93 -8.92 10.74 -21.66
N GLU A 94 -10.09 11.38 -21.80
CA GLU A 94 -10.18 12.69 -22.44
C GLU A 94 -9.25 13.69 -21.75
N ASN A 95 -8.42 14.37 -22.58
CA ASN A 95 -7.39 15.28 -22.11
C ASN A 95 -7.11 16.37 -23.13
N LYS A 96 -6.29 17.35 -22.75
CA LYS A 96 -5.89 18.49 -23.61
C LYS A 96 -4.45 18.35 -24.13
N GLU A 97 -3.87 17.14 -24.05
CA GLU A 97 -2.52 16.88 -24.56
C GLU A 97 -2.46 17.02 -26.09
N THR A 98 -1.28 17.30 -26.61
CA THR A 98 -1.05 17.43 -28.04
C THR A 98 -1.31 16.12 -28.77
N ARG A 99 -2.36 16.07 -29.57
CA ARG A 99 -2.87 14.83 -30.23
C ARG A 99 -1.77 14.08 -31.01
N GLY A 100 -0.84 14.80 -31.66
CA GLY A 100 0.23 14.17 -32.39
C GLY A 100 1.20 13.37 -31.50
N TYR A 101 1.48 13.84 -30.30
CA TYR A 101 2.30 13.13 -29.32
C TYR A 101 1.53 11.99 -28.66
N LEU A 102 0.27 12.23 -28.32
CA LEU A 102 -0.61 11.23 -27.74
C LEU A 102 -0.77 10.02 -28.67
N ASN A 103 -1.07 10.28 -29.94
CA ASN A 103 -1.20 9.23 -30.96
C ASN A 103 0.10 8.42 -31.16
N LYS A 104 1.28 9.05 -31.02
CA LYS A 104 2.55 8.31 -31.04
C LYS A 104 2.68 7.36 -29.86
N VAL A 105 2.28 7.78 -28.66
CA VAL A 105 2.30 6.92 -27.47
C VAL A 105 1.37 5.73 -27.68
N ILE A 106 0.11 5.97 -28.10
CA ILE A 106 -0.89 4.92 -28.32
C ILE A 106 -0.41 3.95 -29.41
N ASN A 107 -0.01 4.47 -30.58
CA ASN A 107 0.36 3.64 -31.73
C ASN A 107 1.68 2.87 -31.54
N SER A 108 2.49 3.22 -30.55
CA SER A 108 3.72 2.50 -30.23
C SER A 108 3.50 1.24 -29.38
N GLY A 109 2.29 0.95 -28.95
CA GLY A 109 2.01 -0.13 -27.99
C GLY A 109 2.54 0.17 -26.59
N TYR A 110 2.75 1.45 -26.27
CA TYR A 110 3.36 1.86 -25.00
C TYR A 110 2.47 1.52 -23.80
N LEU A 111 1.15 1.55 -23.98
CA LEU A 111 0.18 1.26 -22.95
C LEU A 111 0.15 -0.24 -22.58
N ASP A 112 0.47 -1.10 -23.53
CA ASP A 112 0.44 -2.57 -23.34
C ASP A 112 1.64 -3.08 -22.54
N LEU A 113 2.64 -2.22 -22.26
CA LEU A 113 3.85 -2.60 -21.53
C LEU A 113 3.58 -3.00 -20.06
N TRP A 114 2.45 -2.62 -19.52
CA TRP A 114 2.05 -2.96 -18.14
C TRP A 114 1.06 -4.12 -18.05
N ASP A 115 0.62 -4.68 -19.18
CA ASP A 115 -0.33 -5.79 -19.19
C ASP A 115 0.21 -7.01 -18.41
N GLY A 116 -0.66 -7.61 -17.61
CA GLY A 116 -0.33 -8.75 -16.78
C GLY A 116 0.47 -8.42 -15.51
N LEU A 117 0.92 -7.18 -15.31
CA LEU A 117 1.63 -6.77 -14.10
C LEU A 117 0.65 -6.53 -12.94
N THR A 118 1.07 -6.89 -11.74
CA THR A 118 0.38 -6.49 -10.50
C THR A 118 0.65 -5.01 -10.19
N PRO A 119 -0.18 -4.33 -9.36
CA PRO A 119 0.07 -2.96 -8.95
C PRO A 119 1.46 -2.74 -8.35
N LYS A 120 1.97 -3.71 -7.59
CA LYS A 120 3.30 -3.65 -7.00
C LYS A 120 4.41 -3.70 -8.06
N GLU A 121 4.31 -4.59 -9.03
CA GLU A 121 5.26 -4.71 -10.12
C GLU A 121 5.20 -3.47 -11.01
N ALA A 122 4.01 -3.04 -11.41
CA ALA A 122 3.78 -1.87 -12.25
C ALA A 122 4.30 -0.57 -11.61
N SER A 123 4.20 -0.42 -10.29
CA SER A 123 4.69 0.77 -9.58
C SER A 123 6.19 0.99 -9.66
N THR A 124 6.96 -0.07 -9.94
CA THR A 124 8.43 -0.04 -10.03
C THR A 124 8.95 -0.42 -11.41
N TYR A 125 8.04 -0.71 -12.35
CA TYR A 125 8.41 -1.12 -13.70
C TYR A 125 9.03 0.05 -14.47
N ASN A 126 10.26 -0.12 -14.91
CA ASN A 126 10.98 0.92 -15.64
C ASN A 126 10.75 0.76 -17.14
N VAL A 127 10.23 1.80 -17.77
CA VAL A 127 9.96 1.86 -19.21
C VAL A 127 10.73 3.01 -19.84
N ASP A 128 11.27 2.77 -21.02
CA ASP A 128 11.93 3.82 -21.81
C ASP A 128 10.90 4.74 -22.46
N ALA A 129 11.22 6.02 -22.55
CA ALA A 129 10.35 7.00 -23.18
C ALA A 129 10.25 6.77 -24.71
N VAL A 130 9.07 7.02 -25.27
CA VAL A 130 8.83 6.93 -26.71
C VAL A 130 9.53 8.08 -27.44
N SER A 131 10.35 7.74 -28.43
CA SER A 131 11.12 8.73 -29.19
C SER A 131 10.20 9.73 -29.91
N GLY A 132 10.52 11.01 -29.75
CA GLY A 132 9.75 12.11 -30.37
C GLY A 132 8.45 12.46 -29.67
N CYS A 133 8.13 11.84 -28.51
CA CYS A 133 7.07 12.24 -27.58
C CYS A 133 7.45 11.96 -26.11
N THR A 134 8.70 12.18 -25.79
CA THR A 134 9.33 11.83 -24.50
C THR A 134 8.55 12.38 -23.29
N PHE A 135 8.18 13.65 -23.31
CA PHE A 135 7.46 14.26 -22.20
C PHE A 135 6.10 13.60 -21.96
N THR A 136 5.34 13.36 -23.01
CA THR A 136 4.00 12.73 -22.94
C THR A 136 4.11 11.28 -22.46
N SER A 137 5.06 10.50 -23.00
CA SER A 137 5.24 9.10 -22.57
C SER A 137 5.73 8.97 -21.13
N ILE A 138 6.66 9.84 -20.69
CA ILE A 138 7.08 9.87 -19.28
C ILE A 138 5.91 10.23 -18.36
N ALA A 139 5.09 11.22 -18.73
CA ALA A 139 3.92 11.59 -17.95
C ALA A 139 2.92 10.45 -17.81
N VAL A 140 2.67 9.70 -18.88
CA VAL A 140 1.84 8.48 -18.86
C VAL A 140 2.41 7.45 -17.89
N ALA A 141 3.72 7.13 -18.01
CA ALA A 141 4.36 6.16 -17.13
C ALA A 141 4.31 6.58 -15.65
N GLN A 142 4.65 7.82 -15.34
CA GLN A 142 4.64 8.34 -13.98
C GLN A 142 3.23 8.36 -13.37
N SER A 143 2.23 8.74 -14.16
CA SER A 143 0.83 8.74 -13.73
C SER A 143 0.36 7.34 -13.34
N LEU A 144 0.66 6.34 -14.16
CA LEU A 144 0.36 4.95 -13.87
C LEU A 144 1.12 4.46 -12.62
N GLN A 145 2.43 4.67 -12.56
CA GLN A 145 3.27 4.21 -11.46
C GLN A 145 2.83 4.76 -10.11
N ILE A 146 2.50 6.06 -10.02
CA ILE A 146 2.04 6.69 -8.78
C ILE A 146 0.72 6.06 -8.32
N ARG A 147 -0.24 5.87 -9.24
CA ARG A 147 -1.51 5.25 -8.88
C ARG A 147 -1.35 3.78 -8.46
N MET A 148 -0.53 3.02 -9.16
CA MET A 148 -0.21 1.64 -8.80
C MET A 148 0.53 1.55 -7.46
N GLN A 149 1.42 2.50 -7.16
CA GLN A 149 2.07 2.57 -5.86
C GLN A 149 1.08 2.82 -4.73
N ASP A 150 0.09 3.68 -4.95
CA ASP A 150 -0.96 3.96 -3.98
C ASP A 150 -1.81 2.72 -3.71
N LEU A 151 -2.33 2.08 -4.76
CA LEU A 151 -3.08 0.82 -4.65
C LEU A 151 -2.28 -0.28 -3.93
N SER A 152 -0.99 -0.39 -4.21
CA SER A 152 -0.14 -1.39 -3.55
C SER A 152 0.03 -1.12 -2.06
N LYS A 153 0.00 0.14 -1.63
CA LYS A 153 0.05 0.55 -0.21
C LYS A 153 -1.27 0.31 0.49
N GLU A 154 -2.39 0.59 -0.16
CA GLU A 154 -3.72 0.35 0.40
C GLU A 154 -3.98 -1.14 0.61
N LYS A 155 -3.70 -1.97 -0.37
CA LYS A 155 -3.79 -3.43 -0.24
C LYS A 155 -2.84 -3.98 0.82
N GLY A 156 -1.67 -3.38 0.99
CA GLY A 156 -0.74 -3.68 2.09
C GLY A 156 -1.28 -3.31 3.47
N LYS A 157 -2.18 -2.33 3.57
CA LYS A 157 -2.85 -1.95 4.83
C LYS A 157 -4.04 -2.87 5.15
N ILE A 158 -4.78 -3.32 4.14
CA ILE A 158 -5.96 -4.21 4.31
C ILE A 158 -5.52 -5.66 4.51
N ALA A 159 -4.42 -6.09 3.92
CA ALA A 159 -3.73 -7.29 4.36
C ALA A 159 -3.14 -7.00 5.75
N ILE A 160 -4.00 -7.05 6.78
CA ILE A 160 -3.54 -7.18 8.16
C ILE A 160 -2.59 -8.36 8.11
N ASP A 161 -1.29 -8.06 8.19
CA ASP A 161 -0.27 -9.10 8.15
C ASP A 161 -0.62 -10.08 9.25
N SER A 162 -1.19 -11.23 8.88
CA SER A 162 -1.65 -12.24 9.83
C SER A 162 -0.53 -12.65 10.78
N LYS A 163 0.72 -12.52 10.32
CA LYS A 163 1.94 -12.71 11.12
C LYS A 163 2.12 -11.58 12.14
N LEU A 164 1.81 -10.34 11.75
CA LEU A 164 1.89 -9.19 12.67
C LEU A 164 0.79 -9.28 13.74
N LEU A 165 -0.43 -9.65 13.35
CA LEU A 165 -1.56 -9.86 14.27
C LEU A 165 -1.27 -11.01 15.23
N ALA A 166 -0.81 -12.17 14.74
CA ALA A 166 -0.43 -13.30 15.56
C ALA A 166 0.68 -12.93 16.56
N ARG A 167 1.68 -12.16 16.12
CA ARG A 167 2.75 -11.65 16.98
C ARG A 167 2.22 -10.76 18.09
N GLN A 168 1.31 -9.85 17.80
CA GLN A 168 0.69 -8.96 18.79
C GLN A 168 -0.17 -9.74 19.79
N ILE A 169 -0.96 -10.72 19.35
CA ILE A 169 -1.75 -11.59 20.21
C ILE A 169 -0.85 -12.38 21.15
N CYS A 170 0.26 -12.96 20.68
CA CYS A 170 1.22 -13.68 21.51
C CYS A 170 1.83 -12.79 22.60
N ILE A 171 2.21 -11.54 22.28
CA ILE A 171 2.75 -10.59 23.26
C ILE A 171 1.72 -10.30 24.35
N VAL A 172 0.46 -10.03 23.97
CA VAL A 172 -0.64 -9.76 24.92
C VAL A 172 -0.89 -10.97 25.83
N LEU A 173 -0.90 -12.19 25.28
CA LEU A 173 -1.08 -13.42 26.07
C LEU A 173 0.04 -13.61 27.09
N VAL A 174 1.29 -13.39 26.70
CA VAL A 174 2.45 -13.49 27.62
C VAL A 174 2.38 -12.45 28.73
N THR A 175 1.97 -11.21 28.41
CA THR A 175 1.82 -10.16 29.43
C THR A 175 0.69 -10.46 30.41
N ILE A 176 -0.44 -10.99 29.95
CA ILE A 176 -1.55 -11.43 30.82
C ILE A 176 -1.10 -12.58 31.73
N LEU A 177 -0.38 -13.55 31.17
CA LEU A 177 0.14 -14.68 31.93
C LEU A 177 1.15 -14.24 33.01
N ALA A 178 2.01 -13.29 32.68
CA ALA A 178 2.95 -12.68 33.63
C ALA A 178 2.22 -11.94 34.76
N ALA A 179 1.15 -11.20 34.42
CA ALA A 179 0.32 -10.51 35.42
C ALA A 179 -0.38 -11.51 36.38
N ILE A 180 -0.93 -12.60 35.87
CA ILE A 180 -1.57 -13.67 36.68
C ILE A 180 -0.53 -14.29 37.66
N CYS A 181 0.68 -14.55 37.17
CA CYS A 181 1.78 -15.07 38.00
C CYS A 181 2.19 -14.09 39.11
N PHE A 182 2.09 -12.79 38.84
CA PHE A 182 2.39 -11.75 39.80
C PHE A 182 1.37 -11.73 40.97
N PHE A 183 0.07 -11.77 40.68
CA PHE A 183 -0.99 -11.71 41.69
C PHE A 183 -1.13 -12.97 42.50
N ASN A 184 -0.57 -14.13 42.10
CA ASN A 184 -0.68 -15.42 42.82
C ASN A 184 0.70 -16.06 43.12
N PRO A 185 1.55 -15.43 43.92
CA PRO A 185 2.96 -15.85 44.07
C PRO A 185 3.14 -17.25 44.71
N ASN A 186 2.23 -17.67 45.56
CA ASN A 186 2.38 -18.90 46.35
C ASN A 186 1.95 -20.19 45.64
N LYS A 187 1.08 -20.09 44.62
CA LYS A 187 0.55 -21.25 43.87
C LYS A 187 1.18 -21.49 42.51
N THR A 188 2.01 -20.57 42.01
CA THR A 188 2.44 -20.52 40.60
C THR A 188 3.95 -20.60 40.40
N LYS A 189 4.72 -21.24 41.31
CA LYS A 189 6.19 -21.34 41.19
C LYS A 189 6.65 -21.90 39.81
N ILE A 190 6.06 -23.04 39.40
CA ILE A 190 6.41 -23.66 38.13
C ILE A 190 5.96 -22.80 36.96
N LEU A 191 4.77 -22.18 37.06
CA LEU A 191 4.21 -21.32 36.02
C LEU A 191 5.09 -20.07 35.78
N ARG A 192 5.77 -19.53 36.81
CA ARG A 192 6.73 -18.44 36.69
C ARG A 192 7.92 -18.79 35.80
N TYR A 193 8.52 -19.98 35.99
CA TYR A 193 9.64 -20.43 35.15
C TYR A 193 9.20 -20.64 33.70
N VAL A 194 8.00 -21.19 33.51
CA VAL A 194 7.42 -21.38 32.16
C VAL A 194 7.15 -20.03 31.48
N THR A 195 6.57 -19.06 32.20
CA THR A 195 6.34 -17.69 31.68
C THR A 195 7.65 -16.99 31.33
N LEU A 196 8.68 -17.14 32.16
CA LEU A 196 9.98 -16.53 31.93
C LEU A 196 10.66 -17.12 30.68
N LEU A 197 10.65 -18.45 30.53
CA LEU A 197 11.15 -19.12 29.35
C LEU A 197 10.35 -18.75 28.08
N LEU A 198 9.02 -18.68 28.21
CA LEU A 198 8.15 -18.31 27.09
C LEU A 198 8.36 -16.83 26.67
N SER A 199 8.54 -15.93 27.64
CA SER A 199 8.82 -14.53 27.36
C SER A 199 10.17 -14.35 26.64
N ILE A 200 11.22 -15.05 27.05
CA ILE A 200 12.51 -15.04 26.39
C ILE A 200 12.41 -15.59 24.97
N ALA A 201 11.70 -16.68 24.77
CA ALA A 201 11.52 -17.28 23.46
C ALA A 201 10.71 -16.38 22.51
N ILE A 202 9.59 -15.82 22.96
CA ILE A 202 8.73 -14.99 22.13
C ILE A 202 9.32 -13.60 21.92
N LEU A 203 9.74 -12.91 22.97
CA LEU A 203 10.29 -11.55 22.89
C LEU A 203 11.72 -11.55 22.32
N GLY A 204 12.54 -12.57 22.63
CA GLY A 204 13.92 -12.64 22.17
C GLY A 204 14.05 -13.16 20.72
N PHE A 205 13.45 -14.31 20.43
CA PHE A 205 13.63 -14.98 19.15
C PHE A 205 12.59 -14.62 18.09
N TRP A 206 11.29 -14.61 18.45
CA TRP A 206 10.25 -14.41 17.46
C TRP A 206 10.02 -12.94 17.12
N THR A 207 10.01 -12.05 18.11
CA THR A 207 9.74 -10.63 17.84
C THR A 207 11.00 -9.83 17.49
N ASN A 208 12.18 -10.43 17.71
CA ASN A 208 13.47 -9.76 17.52
C ASN A 208 13.56 -8.38 18.21
N SER A 209 12.80 -8.21 19.30
CA SER A 209 12.63 -6.96 20.04
C SER A 209 13.39 -7.03 21.36
N LEU A 210 14.68 -7.35 21.29
CA LEU A 210 15.54 -7.26 22.47
C LEU A 210 15.71 -5.79 22.85
N LEU A 211 15.47 -5.48 24.11
CA LEU A 211 15.84 -4.20 24.72
C LEU A 211 17.35 -4.04 24.62
N SER A 212 17.81 -3.49 23.51
CA SER A 212 19.22 -3.19 23.29
C SER A 212 19.49 -1.69 23.50
N LEU A 213 20.72 -1.35 23.84
CA LEU A 213 21.18 0.05 23.90
C LEU A 213 20.93 0.79 22.58
N ALA A 214 20.98 0.09 21.44
CA ALA A 214 20.67 0.64 20.13
C ALA A 214 19.18 1.05 20.01
N LEU A 215 18.26 0.30 20.62
CA LEU A 215 16.84 0.63 20.65
C LEU A 215 16.58 1.88 21.52
N PHE A 216 17.26 1.99 22.65
CA PHE A 216 17.20 3.16 23.53
C PHE A 216 17.77 4.41 22.83
N TYR A 217 18.89 4.29 22.12
CA TYR A 217 19.47 5.36 21.32
C TYR A 217 18.53 5.81 20.20
N ASN A 218 17.89 4.85 19.51
CA ASN A 218 16.91 5.14 18.45
C ASN A 218 15.66 5.88 18.98
N TRP A 219 15.22 5.57 20.21
CA TRP A 219 14.14 6.31 20.88
C TRP A 219 14.50 7.75 21.19
N MET A 220 15.74 8.00 21.60
CA MET A 220 16.22 9.36 21.88
C MET A 220 16.33 10.22 20.63
N THR A 221 16.69 9.63 19.48
CA THR A 221 16.94 10.38 18.24
C THR A 221 15.72 10.55 17.36
N ASN A 222 14.88 9.52 17.26
CA ASN A 222 13.76 9.45 16.30
C ASN A 222 12.37 9.47 16.95
N GLY A 223 12.30 9.58 18.28
CA GLY A 223 11.05 9.52 19.02
C GLY A 223 10.50 8.09 19.18
N ILE A 224 9.55 7.93 20.11
CA ILE A 224 8.93 6.63 20.42
C ILE A 224 7.79 6.38 19.43
N SER A 225 7.93 5.38 18.59
CA SER A 225 6.82 4.85 17.78
C SER A 225 5.88 4.06 18.70
N LEU A 226 4.86 4.72 19.21
CA LEU A 226 3.94 4.21 20.24
C LEU A 226 3.23 2.89 19.88
N ALA A 227 2.95 2.66 18.60
CA ALA A 227 2.15 1.51 18.17
C ALA A 227 2.86 0.15 18.31
N ILE A 228 4.20 0.11 18.17
CA ILE A 228 4.97 -1.15 18.17
C ILE A 228 5.68 -1.38 19.51
N GLN A 229 5.91 -0.33 20.28
CA GLN A 229 6.82 -0.36 21.44
C GLN A 229 6.10 -0.17 22.78
N LEU A 230 4.82 0.15 22.76
CA LEU A 230 4.01 0.34 23.98
C LEU A 230 4.07 -0.88 24.94
N PRO A 231 3.94 -2.14 24.47
CA PRO A 231 4.04 -3.31 25.34
C PRO A 231 5.41 -3.47 26.00
N LEU A 232 6.49 -3.17 25.28
CA LEU A 232 7.85 -3.23 25.80
C LEU A 232 8.09 -2.17 26.88
N LEU A 233 7.55 -0.97 26.69
CA LEU A 233 7.65 0.13 27.64
C LEU A 233 6.87 -0.18 28.93
N ILE A 234 5.70 -0.78 28.81
CA ILE A 234 4.89 -1.24 29.95
C ILE A 234 5.66 -2.31 30.76
N ILE A 235 6.27 -3.28 30.07
CA ILE A 235 7.07 -4.34 30.72
C ILE A 235 8.29 -3.75 31.43
N ALA A 236 9.00 -2.80 30.80
CA ALA A 236 10.14 -2.14 31.41
C ALA A 236 9.76 -1.32 32.65
N VAL A 237 8.65 -0.58 32.58
CA VAL A 237 8.11 0.19 33.72
C VAL A 237 7.67 -0.73 34.86
N LEU A 238 6.97 -1.83 34.54
CA LEU A 238 6.57 -2.84 35.51
C LEU A 238 7.80 -3.51 36.14
N ALA A 239 8.85 -3.80 35.40
CA ALA A 239 10.08 -4.40 35.92
C ALA A 239 10.84 -3.47 36.88
N ILE A 240 10.74 -2.15 36.71
CA ILE A 240 11.37 -1.14 37.57
C ILE A 240 10.54 -0.88 38.85
N LEU A 241 9.20 -0.91 38.73
CA LEU A 241 8.28 -0.61 39.83
C LEU A 241 8.05 -1.79 40.78
N LEU A 242 8.45 -2.99 40.39
CA LEU A 242 8.21 -4.22 41.14
C LEU A 242 9.53 -4.81 41.64
N PRO A 243 9.86 -4.65 42.93
CA PRO A 243 11.04 -5.26 43.55
C PRO A 243 10.97 -6.78 43.63
#